data_b199d270cfa4ba2912122ef1307fff6b
#
_entry.id   b199d270cfa4ba2912122ef1307fff6b
#
_cell.length_a   1.000
_cell.length_b   1.000
_cell.length_c   1.000
_cell.angle_alpha   90.00
_cell.angle_beta   90.00
_cell.angle_gamma   90.00
#
_symmetry.space_group_name_H-M   'P 1'
#
loop_
_entity.id
_entity.type
_entity.pdbx_description
1 polymer ?
#
loop_
_entity_poly.entity_id
_entity_poly.type
_entity_poly.pdbx_seq_one_letter_code
_entity_poly.pdbx_strand_id
1 'polypeptide(L)'
;MKSQQLRKLAPELDSLRLGSGWKIDELSKPQIIVESSYGHSHPGSAHLDKLVDEAGIGIKEKGGRAANYFVTDICDGEAQGHDGMNYSLVSRDIMAAMMEIHLSLIHISEPTR
;
A
#
# COMPACT_ATOMS: atom_id res chain seq x y z
N MET A 1 -7.69 -13.61 -2.57
CA MET A 1 -7.07 -14.68 -1.72
C MET A 1 -6.87 -14.14 -0.32
N LYS A 2 -7.23 -14.91 0.68
CA LYS A 2 -7.06 -14.50 2.08
C LYS A 2 -5.60 -14.67 2.50
N SER A 3 -5.14 -13.83 3.40
CA SER A 3 -3.73 -13.79 3.81
C SER A 3 -3.21 -15.13 4.33
N GLN A 4 -4.01 -15.88 5.07
CA GLN A 4 -3.59 -17.16 5.61
C GLN A 4 -3.48 -18.25 4.53
N GLN A 5 -4.24 -18.13 3.44
CA GLN A 5 -4.07 -18.98 2.26
C GLN A 5 -2.78 -18.65 1.52
N LEU A 6 -2.45 -17.37 1.41
CA LEU A 6 -1.22 -16.93 0.78
C LEU A 6 0.01 -17.45 1.54
N ARG A 7 -0.02 -17.48 2.87
CA ARG A 7 1.05 -18.04 3.69
C ARG A 7 1.32 -19.50 3.40
N LYS A 8 0.27 -20.28 3.11
CA LYS A 8 0.40 -21.69 2.75
C LYS A 8 1.03 -21.88 1.38
N LEU A 9 0.71 -21.02 0.44
CA LEU A 9 1.23 -21.08 -0.93
C LEU A 9 2.65 -20.54 -1.04
N ALA A 10 2.98 -19.54 -0.26
CA ALA A 10 4.27 -18.85 -0.28
C ALA A 10 4.80 -18.72 1.16
N PRO A 11 5.27 -19.81 1.77
CA PRO A 11 5.69 -19.80 3.18
C PRO A 11 6.89 -18.88 3.45
N GLU A 12 7.68 -18.56 2.46
CA GLU A 12 8.78 -17.59 2.57
C GLU A 12 8.29 -16.18 2.92
N LEU A 13 7.02 -15.89 2.75
CA LEU A 13 6.42 -14.62 3.13
C LEU A 13 6.62 -14.32 4.62
N ASP A 14 6.54 -15.35 5.47
CA ASP A 14 6.70 -15.19 6.91
C ASP A 14 8.08 -14.63 7.26
N SER A 15 9.13 -15.14 6.62
CA SER A 15 10.50 -14.64 6.83
C SER A 15 10.64 -13.18 6.42
N LEU A 16 10.02 -12.80 5.31
CA LEU A 16 10.05 -11.43 4.81
C LEU A 16 9.31 -10.49 5.75
N ARG A 17 8.17 -10.91 6.28
CA ARG A 17 7.41 -10.13 7.25
C ARG A 17 8.19 -9.94 8.55
N LEU A 18 8.78 -10.99 9.09
CA LEU A 18 9.60 -10.90 10.29
C LEU A 18 10.81 -9.98 10.09
N GLY A 19 11.47 -10.09 8.93
CA GLY A 19 12.56 -9.18 8.56
C GLY A 19 12.13 -7.72 8.43
N SER A 20 10.86 -7.48 8.14
CA SER A 20 10.27 -6.13 8.06
C SER A 20 9.76 -5.60 9.40
N GLY A 21 10.00 -6.31 10.49
CA GLY A 21 9.65 -5.85 11.84
C GLY A 21 8.32 -6.38 12.38
N TRP A 22 7.68 -7.30 11.69
CA TRP A 22 6.47 -7.93 12.22
C TRP A 22 6.80 -8.89 13.35
N LYS A 23 5.87 -9.06 14.28
CA LYS A 23 5.97 -10.04 15.36
C LYS A 23 5.41 -11.39 14.93
N ILE A 24 5.90 -12.45 15.54
CA ILE A 24 5.47 -13.83 15.21
C ILE A 24 3.97 -14.00 15.38
N ASP A 25 3.39 -13.46 16.44
CA ASP A 25 1.95 -13.55 16.70
C ASP A 25 1.10 -12.77 15.69
N GLU A 26 1.68 -11.81 14.99
CA GLU A 26 0.99 -11.04 13.97
C GLU A 26 0.81 -11.81 12.64
N LEU A 27 1.64 -12.81 12.39
CA LEU A 27 1.61 -13.57 11.14
C LEU A 27 0.29 -14.35 10.95
N SER A 28 -0.31 -14.82 12.03
CA SER A 28 -1.56 -15.57 11.98
C SER A 28 -2.81 -14.71 11.98
N LYS A 29 -2.66 -13.40 12.16
CA LYS A 29 -3.77 -12.45 12.07
C LYS A 29 -4.13 -12.20 10.60
N PRO A 30 -5.38 -11.81 10.31
CA PRO A 30 -5.71 -11.30 8.98
C PRO A 30 -4.79 -10.15 8.61
N GLN A 31 -4.10 -10.28 7.48
CA GLN A 31 -3.17 -9.27 6.99
C GLN A 31 -3.91 -8.42 5.96
N ILE A 32 -4.05 -7.14 6.25
CA ILE A 32 -4.82 -6.20 5.45
C ILE A 32 -3.88 -5.18 4.81
N ILE A 33 -3.90 -5.11 3.50
CA ILE A 33 -3.11 -4.12 2.77
C ILE A 33 -3.78 -2.76 2.89
N VAL A 34 -2.97 -1.77 3.24
CA VAL A 34 -3.34 -0.36 3.17
C VAL A 34 -2.36 0.32 2.23
N GLU A 35 -2.84 0.81 1.12
CA GLU A 35 -1.99 1.43 0.11
C GLU A 35 -2.50 2.82 -0.23
N SER A 36 -1.57 3.75 -0.38
CA SER A 36 -1.85 5.14 -0.70
C SER A 36 -0.73 5.72 -1.54
N SER A 37 -1.04 6.79 -2.24
CA SER A 37 0.00 7.67 -2.75
C SER A 37 0.58 8.48 -1.59
N TYR A 38 1.87 8.80 -1.68
CA TYR A 38 2.53 9.62 -0.67
C TYR A 38 3.78 10.26 -1.26
N GLY A 39 4.01 11.50 -0.89
CA GLY A 39 5.20 12.26 -1.24
C GLY A 39 5.02 13.71 -0.87
N HIS A 40 6.05 14.50 -1.07
CA HIS A 40 6.07 15.90 -0.67
C HIS A 40 5.85 16.88 -1.84
N SER A 41 5.23 16.41 -2.92
CA SER A 41 4.97 17.29 -4.07
C SER A 41 3.95 18.36 -3.78
N HIS A 42 2.96 18.09 -2.93
CA HIS A 42 1.93 19.08 -2.59
C HIS A 42 1.25 18.72 -1.26
N PRO A 43 0.52 19.68 -0.66
CA PRO A 43 -0.14 19.46 0.63
C PRO A 43 -1.18 18.34 0.62
N GLY A 44 -1.75 18.01 -0.52
CA GLY A 44 -2.74 16.94 -0.65
C GLY A 44 -2.17 15.55 -0.46
N SER A 45 -0.87 15.35 -0.70
CA SER A 45 -0.22 14.05 -0.54
C SER A 45 0.72 13.97 0.65
N ALA A 46 1.19 15.10 1.17
CA ALA A 46 2.24 15.14 2.18
C ALA A 46 1.82 14.56 3.54
N HIS A 47 0.53 14.39 3.79
CA HIS A 47 0.00 13.85 5.04
C HIS A 47 -0.64 12.46 4.91
N LEU A 48 -0.61 11.87 3.71
CA LEU A 48 -1.30 10.60 3.47
C LEU A 48 -0.68 9.42 4.23
N ASP A 49 0.60 9.51 4.58
CA ASP A 49 1.26 8.54 5.45
C ASP A 49 0.56 8.46 6.83
N LYS A 50 0.13 9.59 7.35
CA LYS A 50 -0.59 9.66 8.63
C LYS A 50 -1.96 9.00 8.55
N LEU A 51 -2.65 9.17 7.43
CA LEU A 51 -3.94 8.51 7.22
C LEU A 51 -3.78 6.99 7.11
N VAL A 52 -2.71 6.53 6.47
CA VAL A 52 -2.40 5.10 6.41
C VAL A 52 -2.10 4.55 7.80
N ASP A 53 -1.36 5.28 8.64
CA ASP A 53 -1.09 4.89 10.01
C ASP A 53 -2.38 4.81 10.84
N GLU A 54 -3.29 5.75 10.69
CA GLU A 54 -4.59 5.73 11.37
C GLU A 54 -5.46 4.55 10.92
N ALA A 55 -5.46 4.24 9.63
CA ALA A 55 -6.14 3.05 9.12
C ALA A 55 -5.55 1.78 9.74
N GLY A 56 -4.23 1.72 9.90
CA GLY A 56 -3.53 0.62 10.55
C GLY A 56 -3.94 0.44 12.00
N ILE A 57 -4.13 1.53 12.73
CA ILE A 57 -4.62 1.49 14.11
C ILE A 57 -6.03 0.86 14.17
N GLY A 58 -6.92 1.27 13.28
CA GLY A 58 -8.27 0.69 13.20
C GLY A 58 -8.26 -0.81 12.89
N ILE A 59 -7.39 -1.23 11.98
CA ILE A 59 -7.22 -2.64 11.64
C ILE A 59 -6.73 -3.44 12.85
N LYS A 60 -5.75 -2.91 13.57
CA LYS A 60 -5.21 -3.54 14.78
C LYS A 60 -6.28 -3.69 15.86
N GLU A 61 -7.09 -2.68 16.06
CA GLU A 61 -8.19 -2.70 17.04
C GLU A 61 -9.22 -3.81 16.74
N LYS A 62 -9.37 -4.17 15.48
CA LYS A 62 -10.27 -5.24 15.04
C LYS A 62 -9.59 -6.60 14.89
N GLY A 63 -8.35 -6.73 15.36
CA GLY A 63 -7.63 -8.00 15.40
C GLY A 63 -6.85 -8.35 14.14
N GLY A 64 -6.70 -7.41 13.21
CA GLY A 64 -5.90 -7.58 12.01
C GLY A 64 -4.47 -7.04 12.14
N ARG A 65 -3.68 -7.24 11.11
CA ARG A 65 -2.36 -6.65 10.95
C ARG A 65 -2.30 -5.87 9.65
N ALA A 66 -2.05 -4.58 9.72
CA ALA A 66 -1.92 -3.75 8.54
C ALA A 66 -0.58 -4.00 7.84
N ALA A 67 -0.62 -4.04 6.53
CA ALA A 67 0.56 -4.05 5.68
C ALA A 67 0.52 -2.78 4.83
N ASN A 68 1.39 -1.83 5.15
CA ASN A 68 1.36 -0.50 4.56
C ASN A 68 2.26 -0.42 3.34
N TYR A 69 1.72 0.07 2.24
CA TYR A 69 2.45 0.28 1.00
C TYR A 69 2.16 1.67 0.46
N PHE A 70 3.15 2.21 -0.22
CA PHE A 70 3.01 3.53 -0.83
C PHE A 70 3.46 3.48 -2.28
N VAL A 71 2.72 4.19 -3.13
CA VAL A 71 3.22 4.63 -4.43
C VAL A 71 3.59 6.10 -4.29
N THR A 72 4.42 6.59 -5.22
CA THR A 72 4.80 7.99 -5.21
C THR A 72 3.62 8.91 -5.49
N ASP A 73 3.79 10.19 -5.31
CA ASP A 73 2.81 11.20 -5.70
C ASP A 73 3.23 11.90 -6.99
N ILE A 74 2.32 12.67 -7.54
CA ILE A 74 2.55 13.57 -8.66
C ILE A 74 1.76 14.85 -8.41
N CYS A 75 2.30 15.97 -8.81
CA CYS A 75 1.66 17.27 -8.69
C CYS A 75 1.61 17.98 -10.03
N ASP A 76 0.42 18.18 -10.56
CA ASP A 76 0.24 18.97 -11.78
C ASP A 76 0.73 20.41 -11.60
N GLY A 77 0.64 20.94 -10.40
CA GLY A 77 1.11 22.28 -10.09
C GLY A 77 2.62 22.43 -10.26
N GLU A 78 3.40 21.43 -9.93
CA GLU A 78 4.85 21.44 -10.15
C GLU A 78 5.20 21.30 -11.63
N ALA A 79 4.39 20.61 -12.40
CA ALA A 79 4.61 20.35 -13.82
C ALA A 79 4.01 21.43 -14.73
N GLN A 80 3.16 22.27 -14.19
CA GLN A 80 2.41 23.25 -14.95
C GLN A 80 3.31 24.31 -15.56
N GLY A 81 3.11 24.57 -16.85
CA GLY A 81 3.87 25.61 -17.56
C GLY A 81 5.20 25.15 -18.14
N HIS A 82 5.55 23.87 -18.04
CA HIS A 82 6.76 23.31 -18.64
C HIS A 82 6.54 21.88 -19.14
N ASP A 83 7.58 21.26 -19.71
CA ASP A 83 7.49 19.94 -20.36
C ASP A 83 7.10 18.81 -19.41
N GLY A 84 7.25 18.97 -18.10
CA GLY A 84 6.82 17.99 -17.11
C GLY A 84 5.35 17.63 -17.21
N MET A 85 4.52 18.56 -17.67
CA MET A 85 3.09 18.31 -17.84
C MET A 85 2.78 17.24 -18.87
N ASN A 86 3.68 17.00 -19.82
CA ASN A 86 3.54 15.93 -20.80
C ASN A 86 3.57 14.54 -20.18
N TYR A 87 4.09 14.41 -18.98
CA TYR A 87 4.28 13.15 -18.28
C TYR A 87 3.34 12.96 -17.08
N SER A 88 2.60 13.99 -16.70
CA SER A 88 1.77 13.97 -15.50
C SER A 88 0.69 12.89 -15.56
N LEU A 89 -0.07 12.84 -16.63
CA LEU A 89 -1.13 11.83 -16.79
C LEU A 89 -0.56 10.41 -16.94
N VAL A 90 0.56 10.28 -17.64
CA VAL A 90 1.26 8.99 -17.76
C VAL A 90 1.72 8.49 -16.40
N SER A 91 2.24 9.38 -15.56
CA SER A 91 2.65 9.05 -14.19
C SER A 91 1.47 8.55 -13.36
N ARG A 92 0.31 9.16 -13.49
CA ARG A 92 -0.91 8.71 -12.80
C ARG A 92 -1.33 7.32 -13.25
N ASP A 93 -1.27 7.04 -14.54
CA ASP A 93 -1.58 5.71 -15.06
C ASP A 93 -0.64 4.65 -14.52
N ILE A 94 0.65 4.96 -14.43
CA ILE A 94 1.67 4.06 -13.86
C ILE A 94 1.40 3.82 -12.37
N MET A 95 1.07 4.86 -11.62
CA MET A 95 0.74 4.73 -10.20
C MET A 95 -0.50 3.87 -9.99
N ALA A 96 -1.53 4.07 -10.78
CA ALA A 96 -2.75 3.27 -10.73
C ALA A 96 -2.46 1.80 -11.03
N ALA A 97 -1.66 1.53 -12.04
CA ALA A 97 -1.24 0.16 -12.39
C ALA A 97 -0.42 -0.48 -11.26
N MET A 98 0.46 0.26 -10.61
CA MET A 98 1.24 -0.23 -9.48
C MET A 98 0.35 -0.62 -8.30
N MET A 99 -0.64 0.21 -7.98
CA MET A 99 -1.61 -0.11 -6.92
C MET A 99 -2.40 -1.37 -7.26
N GLU A 100 -2.86 -1.50 -8.48
CA GLU A 100 -3.60 -2.68 -8.92
C GLU A 100 -2.75 -3.96 -8.80
N ILE A 101 -1.49 -3.89 -9.20
CA ILE A 101 -0.55 -5.01 -9.07
C ILE A 101 -0.39 -5.42 -7.61
N HIS A 102 -0.18 -4.47 -6.71
CA HIS A 102 -0.04 -4.75 -5.28
C HIS A 102 -1.31 -5.36 -4.69
N LEU A 103 -2.45 -4.73 -4.94
CA LEU A 103 -3.70 -5.13 -4.30
C LEU A 103 -4.30 -6.39 -4.89
N SER A 104 -4.16 -6.60 -6.20
CA SER A 104 -4.90 -7.65 -6.91
C SER A 104 -4.03 -8.82 -7.34
N LEU A 105 -2.75 -8.61 -7.62
CA LEU A 105 -1.92 -9.60 -8.27
C LEU A 105 -0.79 -10.15 -7.39
N ILE A 106 -0.22 -9.35 -6.51
CA ILE A 106 0.92 -9.76 -5.67
C ILE A 106 0.47 -9.98 -4.23
N HIS A 107 -0.24 -9.03 -3.65
CA HIS A 107 -0.68 -9.06 -2.26
C HIS A 107 -2.20 -9.13 -2.20
N ILE A 108 -2.78 -10.18 -2.70
CA ILE A 108 -4.23 -10.31 -2.69
C ILE A 108 -4.72 -10.35 -1.27
N SER A 109 -5.04 -9.20 -0.72
CA SER A 109 -5.84 -9.13 0.47
C SER A 109 -7.29 -9.03 0.01
N GLU A 110 -7.98 -9.89 0.45
CA GLU A 110 -9.31 -10.18 0.45
C GLU A 110 -10.34 -9.10 0.12
N PRO A 111 -10.75 -8.88 -1.07
CA PRO A 111 -12.05 -8.28 -1.27
C PRO A 111 -13.11 -9.34 -1.11
N THR A 112 -13.94 -9.12 -0.18
CA THR A 112 -15.24 -9.78 -0.22
C THR A 112 -16.04 -9.13 -1.33
N ARG A 113 -16.34 -9.89 -2.31
CA ARG A 113 -17.36 -9.53 -3.26
C ARG A 113 -18.67 -10.17 -2.86
#